data_3f5629697633981d4f26298d8614fb83
#
_entry.id   3f5629697633981d4f26298d8614fb83
#
_cell.length_a   1.000
_cell.length_b   1.000
_cell.length_c   1.000
_cell.angle_alpha   90.00
_cell.angle_beta   90.00
_cell.angle_gamma   90.00
#
_symmetry.space_group_name_H-M   'P 1'
#
loop_
_entity.id
_entity.type
_entity.pdbx_description
1 polymer ?
#
loop_
_entity_poly.entity_id
_entity_poly.type
_entity_poly.pdbx_seq_one_letter_code
_entity_poly.pdbx_strand_id
1 'polypeptide(L)'
;MKNHSIVLMTDTTRKDMVGCYGNEKMKTPNLDRLAQEGIRYENAYTCQPVCGPARGAIFTGAFPHTNGVVTNSIGMGDNIKTIGQRLHDNKIECGYIGKWHLDGSDYFGNGICPDGWNPKYWYDMRTYLSELSDEDKLRSRDSQTSYTEGFSEEFTYAHRCSDRAIAY
;
A
#
# COMPACT_ATOMS: atom_id res chain seq x y z
N MET A 1 14.61 24.31 0.27
CA MET A 1 13.36 23.58 -0.10
C MET A 1 13.38 22.28 0.66
N LYS A 2 12.27 21.89 1.30
CA LYS A 2 12.15 20.53 1.86
C LYS A 2 11.94 19.56 0.69
N ASN A 3 12.78 18.53 0.59
CA ASN A 3 12.59 17.48 -0.40
C ASN A 3 11.54 16.51 0.13
N HIS A 4 10.53 16.22 -0.67
CA HIS A 4 9.51 15.22 -0.38
C HIS A 4 9.72 14.02 -1.29
N SER A 5 9.55 12.83 -0.75
CA SER A 5 9.58 11.58 -1.51
C SER A 5 8.25 10.86 -1.31
N ILE A 6 7.62 10.47 -2.41
CA ILE A 6 6.36 9.73 -2.41
C ILE A 6 6.62 8.36 -3.05
N VAL A 7 6.25 7.30 -2.34
CA VAL A 7 6.24 5.94 -2.88
C VAL A 7 4.80 5.52 -3.07
N LEU A 8 4.38 5.44 -4.33
CA LEU A 8 3.05 4.95 -4.70
C LEU A 8 3.16 3.48 -5.12
N MET A 9 2.46 2.61 -4.41
CA MET A 9 2.47 1.17 -4.67
C MET A 9 1.05 0.65 -4.86
N THR A 10 0.79 0.07 -6.02
CA THR A 10 -0.46 -0.63 -6.30
C THR A 10 -0.34 -2.10 -5.88
N ASP A 11 -1.41 -2.66 -5.29
CA ASP A 11 -1.45 -4.07 -4.91
C ASP A 11 -2.01 -4.91 -6.07
N THR A 12 -1.41 -6.07 -6.30
CA THR A 12 -1.89 -7.07 -7.29
C THR A 12 -1.98 -6.55 -8.74
N THR A 13 -1.29 -5.47 -9.06
CA THR A 13 -1.30 -4.92 -10.43
C THR A 13 -0.18 -5.52 -11.26
N ARG A 14 -0.55 -6.23 -12.32
CA ARG A 14 0.39 -6.80 -13.29
C ARG A 14 0.86 -5.72 -14.25
N LYS A 15 2.11 -5.83 -14.73
CA LYS A 15 2.71 -4.93 -15.73
C LYS A 15 1.83 -4.77 -16.97
N ASP A 16 1.28 -5.87 -17.47
CA ASP A 16 0.44 -5.90 -18.67
C ASP A 16 -0.98 -5.32 -18.48
N MET A 17 -1.31 -4.85 -17.29
CA MET A 17 -2.56 -4.12 -17.00
C MET A 17 -2.39 -2.59 -17.05
N VAL A 18 -1.22 -2.08 -17.40
CA VAL A 18 -0.93 -0.65 -17.43
C VAL A 18 -0.69 -0.17 -18.86
N GLY A 19 -1.29 0.97 -19.24
CA GLY A 19 -1.24 1.49 -20.62
C GLY A 19 0.15 1.72 -21.14
N CYS A 20 1.04 2.35 -20.34
CA CYS A 20 2.43 2.62 -20.76
C CYS A 20 3.29 1.36 -21.03
N TYR A 21 2.79 0.19 -20.66
CA TYR A 21 3.40 -1.10 -21.00
C TYR A 21 2.67 -1.82 -22.15
N GLY A 22 1.83 -1.11 -22.90
CA GLY A 22 1.22 -1.61 -24.13
C GLY A 22 -0.21 -2.13 -23.99
N ASN A 23 -0.88 -1.91 -22.86
CA ASN A 23 -2.29 -2.29 -22.71
C ASN A 23 -3.21 -1.18 -23.23
N GLU A 24 -3.73 -1.35 -24.44
CA GLU A 24 -4.62 -0.37 -25.07
C GLU A 24 -6.05 -0.38 -24.47
N LYS A 25 -6.43 -1.46 -23.79
CA LYS A 25 -7.79 -1.60 -23.21
C LYS A 25 -7.90 -0.92 -21.85
N MET A 26 -6.84 -0.93 -21.07
CA MET A 26 -6.80 -0.31 -19.75
C MET A 26 -6.48 1.19 -19.86
N LYS A 27 -7.30 2.01 -19.25
CA LYS A 27 -7.09 3.46 -19.23
C LYS A 27 -6.35 3.85 -17.95
N THR A 28 -5.06 4.12 -18.07
CA THR A 28 -4.18 4.53 -16.96
C THR A 28 -3.49 5.87 -17.24
N PRO A 29 -4.23 6.95 -17.58
CA PRO A 29 -3.64 8.17 -18.14
C PRO A 29 -2.63 8.85 -17.22
N ASN A 30 -2.82 8.79 -15.90
CA ASN A 30 -1.90 9.39 -14.94
C ASN A 30 -0.59 8.59 -14.81
N LEU A 31 -0.65 7.26 -14.83
CA LEU A 31 0.55 6.42 -14.85
C LEU A 31 1.30 6.55 -16.17
N ASP A 32 0.56 6.64 -17.28
CA ASP A 32 1.13 6.81 -18.61
C ASP A 32 1.88 8.16 -18.72
N ARG A 33 1.31 9.23 -18.15
CA ARG A 33 1.97 10.53 -18.04
C ARG A 33 3.25 10.47 -17.20
N LEU A 34 3.19 9.85 -16.01
CA LEU A 34 4.37 9.68 -15.16
C LEU A 34 5.48 8.90 -15.88
N ALA A 35 5.12 7.88 -16.67
CA ALA A 35 6.07 7.12 -17.46
C ALA A 35 6.71 7.94 -18.58
N GLN A 36 5.99 8.93 -19.14
CA GLN A 36 6.51 9.84 -20.17
C GLN A 36 7.43 10.92 -19.59
N GLU A 37 7.12 11.41 -18.38
CA GLU A 37 7.86 12.49 -17.72
C GLU A 37 9.04 11.98 -16.88
N GLY A 38 9.08 10.67 -16.57
CA GLY A 38 10.05 10.06 -15.68
C GLY A 38 10.83 8.89 -16.33
N ILE A 39 11.26 7.96 -15.48
CA ILE A 39 11.97 6.75 -15.89
C ILE A 39 11.03 5.56 -15.76
N ARG A 40 10.83 4.83 -16.83
CA ARG A 40 10.08 3.58 -16.85
C ARG A 40 11.04 2.38 -16.93
N TYR A 41 10.92 1.48 -15.97
CA TYR A 41 11.69 0.25 -15.95
C TYR A 41 10.97 -0.85 -16.72
N GLU A 42 11.62 -1.42 -17.73
CA GLU A 42 11.05 -2.53 -18.49
C GLU A 42 11.10 -3.86 -17.71
N ASN A 43 12.12 -4.03 -16.89
CA ASN A 43 12.32 -5.23 -16.09
C ASN A 43 12.55 -4.85 -14.63
N ALA A 44 11.56 -5.14 -13.77
CA ALA A 44 11.65 -5.02 -12.34
C ALA A 44 11.19 -6.35 -11.72
N TYR A 45 11.96 -6.86 -10.77
CA TYR A 45 11.72 -8.17 -10.17
C TYR A 45 11.54 -8.04 -8.68
N THR A 46 10.60 -8.81 -8.13
CA THR A 46 10.47 -9.00 -6.68
C THR A 46 11.22 -10.27 -6.26
N CYS A 47 11.77 -10.27 -5.05
CA CYS A 47 12.42 -11.44 -4.48
C CYS A 47 11.43 -12.59 -4.19
N GLN A 48 10.15 -12.27 -4.00
CA GLN A 48 9.08 -13.25 -3.82
C GLN A 48 7.74 -12.62 -4.24
N PRO A 49 6.98 -13.24 -5.15
CA PRO A 49 5.74 -12.68 -5.69
C PRO A 49 4.54 -12.95 -4.76
N VAL A 50 4.68 -12.65 -3.47
CA VAL A 50 3.66 -12.78 -2.43
C VAL A 50 3.66 -11.50 -1.60
N CYS A 51 2.48 -10.99 -1.23
CA CYS A 51 2.30 -9.66 -0.66
C CYS A 51 3.17 -9.37 0.57
N GLY A 52 3.09 -10.18 1.62
CA GLY A 52 3.86 -9.99 2.85
C GLY A 52 5.37 -10.04 2.62
N PRO A 53 5.92 -11.12 2.04
CA PRO A 53 7.33 -11.23 1.71
C PRO A 53 7.86 -10.10 0.84
N ALA A 54 7.13 -9.71 -0.21
CA ALA A 54 7.53 -8.59 -1.07
C ALA A 54 7.56 -7.27 -0.29
N ARG A 55 6.54 -7.01 0.54
CA ARG A 55 6.48 -5.80 1.40
C ARG A 55 7.60 -5.81 2.44
N GLY A 56 7.83 -6.95 3.10
CA GLY A 56 8.95 -7.11 4.03
C GLY A 56 10.28 -6.74 3.38
N ALA A 57 10.53 -7.22 2.17
CA ALA A 57 11.75 -6.89 1.42
C ALA A 57 11.82 -5.41 1.02
N ILE A 58 10.72 -4.82 0.55
CA ILE A 58 10.66 -3.39 0.18
C ILE A 58 10.94 -2.50 1.39
N PHE A 59 10.31 -2.80 2.54
CA PHE A 59 10.45 -1.93 3.72
C PHE A 59 11.70 -2.16 4.55
N THR A 60 12.40 -3.27 4.39
CA THR A 60 13.64 -3.56 5.13
C THR A 60 14.89 -3.50 4.27
N GLY A 61 14.76 -3.63 2.94
CA GLY A 61 15.90 -3.79 2.02
C GLY A 61 16.56 -5.17 2.13
N ALA A 62 15.89 -6.16 2.75
CA ALA A 62 16.45 -7.48 2.99
C ALA A 62 15.54 -8.59 2.44
N PHE A 63 16.13 -9.69 2.00
CA PHE A 63 15.38 -10.84 1.53
C PHE A 63 14.49 -11.47 2.61
N PRO A 64 13.40 -12.17 2.26
CA PRO A 64 12.47 -12.78 3.21
C PRO A 64 13.13 -13.70 4.23
N HIS A 65 14.14 -14.48 3.85
CA HIS A 65 14.89 -15.36 4.77
C HIS A 65 15.70 -14.56 5.83
N THR A 66 16.01 -13.29 5.55
CA THR A 66 16.73 -12.41 6.47
C THR A 66 15.77 -11.60 7.34
N ASN A 67 14.70 -11.07 6.76
CA ASN A 67 13.73 -10.26 7.50
C ASN A 67 12.66 -11.11 8.23
N GLY A 68 12.58 -12.41 7.95
CA GLY A 68 11.68 -13.37 8.60
C GLY A 68 10.28 -13.45 7.97
N VAL A 69 9.89 -12.54 7.09
CA VAL A 69 8.56 -12.54 6.45
C VAL A 69 8.59 -13.44 5.22
N VAL A 70 8.45 -14.74 5.43
CA VAL A 70 8.52 -15.75 4.35
C VAL A 70 7.16 -16.16 3.80
N THR A 71 6.07 -15.82 4.49
CA THR A 71 4.67 -16.01 4.05
C THR A 71 3.80 -14.84 4.48
N ASN A 72 2.56 -14.77 3.99
CA ASN A 72 1.59 -13.74 4.40
C ASN A 72 1.13 -13.86 5.86
N SER A 73 1.31 -15.01 6.47
CA SER A 73 0.85 -15.29 7.83
C SER A 73 1.89 -14.98 8.91
N ILE A 74 3.09 -14.58 8.50
CA ILE A 74 4.18 -14.24 9.41
C ILE A 74 4.38 -12.73 9.40
N GLY A 75 4.19 -12.12 10.57
CA GLY A 75 4.49 -10.71 10.79
C GLY A 75 5.99 -10.44 10.80
N MET A 76 6.34 -9.19 10.56
CA MET A 76 7.72 -8.76 10.66
C MET A 76 8.14 -8.69 12.13
N GLY A 77 9.28 -9.29 12.45
CA GLY A 77 9.91 -9.18 13.75
C GLY A 77 10.69 -7.88 13.92
N ASP A 78 11.32 -7.73 15.05
CA ASP A 78 12.16 -6.59 15.44
C ASP A 78 13.66 -6.80 15.11
N ASN A 79 13.98 -7.91 14.46
CA ASN A 79 15.35 -8.29 14.09
C ASN A 79 15.99 -7.38 13.03
N ILE A 80 15.17 -6.61 12.32
CA ILE A 80 15.62 -5.68 11.28
C ILE A 80 14.75 -4.43 11.23
N LYS A 81 15.38 -3.26 11.18
CA LYS A 81 14.65 -1.98 11.08
C LYS A 81 14.05 -1.77 9.70
N THR A 82 12.81 -1.27 9.69
CA THR A 82 12.16 -0.79 8.47
C THR A 82 12.72 0.54 8.01
N ILE A 83 12.40 0.92 6.77
CA ILE A 83 12.71 2.25 6.26
C ILE A 83 12.06 3.35 7.10
N GLY A 84 10.82 3.15 7.60
CA GLY A 84 10.16 4.09 8.51
C GLY A 84 10.98 4.35 9.77
N GLN A 85 11.43 3.27 10.45
CA GLN A 85 12.28 3.40 11.63
C GLN A 85 13.63 4.06 11.33
N ARG A 86 14.26 3.74 10.18
CA ARG A 86 15.54 4.34 9.76
C ARG A 86 15.40 5.84 9.47
N LEU A 87 14.31 6.24 8.83
CA LEU A 87 14.04 7.64 8.54
C LEU A 87 13.71 8.42 9.82
N HIS A 88 12.91 7.82 10.71
CA HIS A 88 12.62 8.39 12.03
C HIS A 88 13.89 8.60 12.88
N ASP A 89 14.82 7.64 12.90
CA ASP A 89 16.13 7.80 13.58
C ASP A 89 16.92 9.00 13.03
N ASN A 90 16.70 9.36 11.77
CA ASN A 90 17.31 10.51 11.10
C ASN A 90 16.42 11.77 11.13
N LYS A 91 15.38 11.79 11.96
CA LYS A 91 14.45 12.93 12.14
C LYS A 91 13.69 13.29 10.86
N ILE A 92 13.45 12.31 10.01
CA ILE A 92 12.63 12.44 8.80
C ILE A 92 11.26 11.86 9.13
N GLU A 93 10.23 12.69 8.98
CA GLU A 93 8.85 12.26 9.19
C GLU A 93 8.35 11.39 8.02
N CYS A 94 7.65 10.30 8.35
CA CYS A 94 7.06 9.38 7.40
C CYS A 94 5.59 9.15 7.73
N GLY A 95 4.70 9.35 6.75
CA GLY A 95 3.33 8.86 6.77
C GLY A 95 3.21 7.53 6.03
N TYR A 96 2.22 6.73 6.39
CA TYR A 96 1.87 5.51 5.70
C TYR A 96 0.36 5.42 5.50
N ILE A 97 -0.03 5.27 4.25
CA ILE A 97 -1.44 5.20 3.86
C ILE A 97 -1.62 4.02 2.91
N GLY A 98 -2.42 3.05 3.31
CA GLY A 98 -2.67 1.87 2.49
C GLY A 98 -2.44 0.54 3.23
N LYS A 99 -2.40 -0.54 2.46
CA LYS A 99 -2.23 -1.91 2.96
C LYS A 99 -0.85 -2.11 3.58
N TRP A 100 -0.80 -2.48 4.85
CA TRP A 100 0.46 -2.80 5.55
C TRP A 100 0.87 -4.27 5.36
N HIS A 101 0.10 -5.21 5.89
CA HIS A 101 0.28 -6.66 5.74
C HIS A 101 1.63 -7.20 6.26
N LEU A 102 2.21 -6.56 7.28
CA LEU A 102 3.45 -6.98 7.94
C LEU A 102 3.29 -7.21 9.44
N ASP A 103 2.07 -7.24 9.94
CA ASP A 103 1.73 -7.43 11.35
C ASP A 103 1.28 -8.86 11.69
N GLY A 104 1.41 -9.80 10.77
CA GLY A 104 1.04 -11.20 10.95
C GLY A 104 -0.46 -11.45 11.04
N SER A 105 -1.28 -10.41 10.91
CA SER A 105 -2.72 -10.53 10.87
C SER A 105 -3.22 -10.83 9.46
N ASP A 106 -4.51 -10.80 9.28
CA ASP A 106 -5.12 -10.95 7.98
C ASP A 106 -4.77 -9.77 7.02
N TYR A 107 -5.34 -9.82 5.83
CA TYR A 107 -5.17 -8.80 4.79
C TYR A 107 -5.48 -7.37 5.25
N PHE A 108 -6.36 -7.20 6.23
CA PHE A 108 -6.86 -5.91 6.67
C PHE A 108 -5.92 -5.17 7.63
N GLY A 109 -4.96 -5.85 8.23
CA GLY A 109 -4.11 -5.28 9.26
C GLY A 109 -4.77 -5.23 10.65
N ASN A 110 -4.06 -4.71 11.63
CA ASN A 110 -4.51 -4.61 13.02
C ASN A 110 -4.89 -3.18 13.45
N GLY A 111 -4.67 -2.17 12.58
CA GLY A 111 -4.96 -0.77 12.89
C GLY A 111 -3.92 -0.09 13.77
N ILE A 112 -2.83 -0.77 14.14
CA ILE A 112 -1.78 -0.24 15.00
C ILE A 112 -0.65 0.31 14.13
N CYS A 113 -0.33 1.60 14.34
CA CYS A 113 0.80 2.23 13.67
C CYS A 113 2.12 1.62 14.16
N PRO A 114 2.93 1.00 13.29
CA PRO A 114 4.22 0.48 13.68
C PRO A 114 5.22 1.60 13.99
N ASP A 115 6.24 1.27 14.77
CA ASP A 115 7.32 2.18 15.08
C ASP A 115 7.98 2.75 13.84
N GLY A 116 8.32 4.04 13.90
CA GLY A 116 8.96 4.77 12.81
C GLY A 116 8.02 5.47 11.85
N TRP A 117 6.73 5.20 11.95
CA TRP A 117 5.70 5.92 11.18
C TRP A 117 4.97 6.92 12.07
N ASN A 118 4.52 8.05 11.49
CA ASN A 118 3.76 9.04 12.23
C ASN A 118 2.30 8.59 12.39
N PRO A 119 1.79 8.38 13.64
CA PRO A 119 0.43 7.92 13.89
C PRO A 119 -0.65 8.85 13.31
N LYS A 120 -0.36 10.15 13.19
CA LYS A 120 -1.29 11.12 12.57
C LYS A 120 -1.57 10.80 11.11
N TYR A 121 -0.61 10.18 10.43
CA TYR A 121 -0.66 9.86 9.01
C TYR A 121 -0.61 8.35 8.76
N TRP A 122 -1.03 7.57 9.75
CA TRP A 122 -1.26 6.14 9.61
C TRP A 122 -2.69 5.87 9.16
N TYR A 123 -2.85 5.15 8.06
CA TYR A 123 -4.16 4.75 7.57
C TYR A 123 -4.08 3.41 6.86
N ASP A 124 -4.51 2.36 7.52
CA ASP A 124 -4.62 1.01 6.96
C ASP A 124 -6.09 0.62 6.71
N MET A 125 -6.31 -0.56 6.17
CA MET A 125 -7.67 -1.02 5.88
C MET A 125 -8.48 -1.29 7.17
N ARG A 126 -7.85 -1.63 8.28
CA ARG A 126 -8.54 -1.78 9.58
C ARG A 126 -9.08 -0.44 10.04
N THR A 127 -8.30 0.61 9.91
CA THR A 127 -8.72 1.98 10.21
C THR A 127 -9.90 2.39 9.32
N TYR A 128 -9.82 2.13 8.01
CA TYR A 128 -10.94 2.36 7.10
C TYR A 128 -12.22 1.62 7.55
N LEU A 129 -12.12 0.33 7.87
CA LEU A 129 -13.28 -0.45 8.31
C LEU A 129 -13.87 0.07 9.63
N SER A 130 -13.04 0.64 10.51
CA SER A 130 -13.53 1.22 11.77
C SER A 130 -14.33 2.51 11.59
N GLU A 131 -14.16 3.19 10.45
CA GLU A 131 -14.91 4.39 10.08
C GLU A 131 -16.29 4.07 9.48
N LEU A 132 -16.52 2.82 9.07
CA LEU A 132 -17.78 2.40 8.45
C LEU A 132 -18.80 1.95 9.49
N SER A 133 -20.08 2.18 9.20
CA SER A 133 -21.18 1.52 9.89
C SER A 133 -21.13 0.00 9.69
N ASP A 134 -21.84 -0.77 10.52
CA ASP A 134 -21.86 -2.23 10.34
C ASP A 134 -22.54 -2.63 9.02
N GLU A 135 -23.54 -1.87 8.58
CA GLU A 135 -24.16 -2.04 7.27
C GLU A 135 -23.15 -1.79 6.15
N ASP A 136 -22.41 -0.67 6.19
CA ASP A 136 -21.42 -0.34 5.17
C ASP A 136 -20.24 -1.33 5.15
N LYS A 137 -19.86 -1.90 6.31
CA LYS A 137 -18.86 -2.99 6.36
C LYS A 137 -19.31 -4.22 5.59
N LEU A 138 -20.58 -4.59 5.70
CA LEU A 138 -21.14 -5.70 4.92
C LEU A 138 -21.16 -5.36 3.44
N ARG A 139 -21.66 -4.18 3.08
CA ARG A 139 -21.70 -3.69 1.71
C ARG A 139 -20.31 -3.62 1.07
N SER A 140 -19.29 -3.17 1.82
CA SER A 140 -17.91 -3.07 1.31
C SER A 140 -17.29 -4.41 0.93
N ARG A 141 -17.83 -5.52 1.43
CA ARG A 141 -17.39 -6.90 1.15
C ARG A 141 -18.17 -7.58 0.03
N ASP A 142 -19.31 -7.03 -0.31
CA ASP A 142 -20.19 -7.57 -1.34
C ASP A 142 -19.93 -6.86 -2.67
N SER A 143 -19.10 -7.47 -3.51
CA SER A 143 -18.76 -6.93 -4.83
C SER A 143 -19.98 -6.86 -5.77
N GLN A 144 -20.96 -7.74 -5.63
CA GLN A 144 -22.17 -7.73 -6.43
C GLN A 144 -23.03 -6.53 -6.09
N THR A 145 -23.24 -6.27 -4.80
CA THR A 145 -23.97 -5.09 -4.32
C THR A 145 -23.27 -3.80 -4.75
N SER A 146 -21.94 -3.73 -4.60
CA SER A 146 -21.16 -2.56 -5.02
C SER A 146 -21.33 -2.25 -6.50
N TYR A 147 -21.38 -3.27 -7.36
CA TYR A 147 -21.58 -3.11 -8.79
C TYR A 147 -23.01 -2.67 -9.15
N THR A 148 -24.02 -3.29 -8.52
CA THR A 148 -25.42 -3.03 -8.85
C THR A 148 -25.98 -1.76 -8.25
N GLU A 149 -25.54 -1.39 -7.04
CA GLU A 149 -26.00 -0.17 -6.35
C GLU A 149 -25.22 1.09 -6.72
N GLY A 150 -24.11 0.96 -7.46
CA GLY A 150 -23.34 2.08 -7.96
C GLY A 150 -22.75 2.92 -6.82
N PHE A 151 -21.98 2.33 -5.93
CA PHE A 151 -21.30 3.08 -4.88
C PHE A 151 -20.47 4.21 -5.44
N SER A 152 -20.48 5.35 -4.74
CA SER A 152 -19.64 6.47 -5.10
C SER A 152 -18.14 6.14 -4.86
N GLU A 153 -17.27 6.82 -5.60
CA GLU A 153 -15.83 6.65 -5.46
C GLU A 153 -15.37 6.93 -4.02
N GLU A 154 -15.97 7.92 -3.36
CA GLU A 154 -15.65 8.36 -2.00
C GLU A 154 -15.89 7.26 -0.94
N PHE A 155 -16.77 6.31 -1.24
CA PHE A 155 -16.99 5.16 -0.38
C PHE A 155 -15.80 4.22 -0.37
N THR A 156 -15.03 4.15 -1.46
CA THR A 156 -13.98 3.16 -1.64
C THR A 156 -12.75 3.44 -0.76
N TYR A 157 -12.10 2.36 -0.30
CA TYR A 157 -10.82 2.47 0.40
C TYR A 157 -9.75 3.18 -0.41
N ALA A 158 -9.70 2.93 -1.72
CA ALA A 158 -8.73 3.56 -2.61
C ALA A 158 -8.90 5.08 -2.68
N HIS A 159 -10.13 5.56 -2.80
CA HIS A 159 -10.41 7.00 -2.81
C HIS A 159 -10.02 7.66 -1.49
N ARG A 160 -10.41 7.07 -0.36
CA ARG A 160 -10.05 7.58 0.98
C ARG A 160 -8.54 7.57 1.23
N CYS A 161 -7.81 6.58 0.72
CA CYS A 161 -6.34 6.61 0.74
C CYS A 161 -5.79 7.80 -0.05
N SER A 162 -6.37 8.08 -1.23
CA SER A 162 -5.93 9.20 -2.08
C SER A 162 -6.18 10.54 -1.39
N ASP A 163 -7.35 10.76 -0.82
CA ASP A 163 -7.69 11.99 -0.09
C ASP A 163 -6.72 12.24 1.08
N ARG A 164 -6.41 11.19 1.85
CA ARG A 164 -5.47 11.30 2.97
C ARG A 164 -4.04 11.55 2.50
N ALA A 165 -3.65 10.98 1.37
CA ALA A 165 -2.33 11.23 0.80
C ALA A 165 -2.20 12.67 0.25
N ILE A 166 -3.27 13.23 -0.30
CA ILE A 166 -3.31 14.63 -0.75
C ILE A 166 -3.27 15.59 0.43
N ALA A 167 -3.86 15.22 1.56
CA ALA A 167 -3.89 16.03 2.77
C ALA A 167 -2.59 15.96 3.60
N TYR A 168 -1.68 15.03 3.30
CA TYR A 168 -0.37 14.88 3.93
C TYR A 168 0.62 15.96 3.46
#